data_25fa4e782af02f67f4a6a01f86a54c81
#
_entry.id   25fa4e782af02f67f4a6a01f86a54c81
#
_cell.length_a   1.000
_cell.length_b   1.000
_cell.length_c   1.000
_cell.angle_alpha   90.00
_cell.angle_beta   90.00
_cell.angle_gamma   90.00
#
_symmetry.space_group_name_H-M   'P 1'
#
loop_
_entity.id
_entity.type
_entity.pdbx_description
1 polymer ?
#
loop_
_entity_poly.entity_id
_entity_poly.type
_entity_poly.pdbx_seq_one_letter_code
_entity_poly.pdbx_strand_id
1 'polypeptide(L)'
;TRPAISPDGRTVAYSASYEGPTEVYTLPLEGGVPVRQTYDGGNAQVVGWTPAGEILYATTRFSGLPNTQLAKIDPATRTRTLVPLAQASDGAYDAKATTLFFTRLAFQGSHTRRYRGGTAQNLWKFTDGAEAVPLTGDYDGTSKTPMPWQGRIYFASDRDGAMNIWSMAEAGGDLRQHTQHGDFEVRSPSLSEGRIAYQLGADIHVLDLASGNDRAVPITLVSDFDQMREKWVTSPIDWVTSAHLSPDGDRVALTARGQVFVAPALQGRLVEATRNPRVRYRNARFFPDGKTVLALSDESGEVEFWRVPANGVGSPAQLTSDGKVLRWDGLPSPDGRLIAHHDKDGLLWIYDIAKKTQTKVAEALDGRFDEIQWSPDSRWLAYVVPGPNQLARIWVLEAATGRVTPVTTDRYDSGSPAWSPDGKWLYFLSDRHFESSVSSPWGSRQPEPYFDKQTKVYALALKKGERSPFQPDDELHPAKKEEAKEPKKEQAGEEKPASAKDAKKDVPKGGKKDAAPAGKPDEAAK
;
A
#
# COMPACT_ATOMS: atom_id res chain seq x y z
N THR A 1 -16.62 7.17 14.52
CA THR A 1 -17.91 7.17 15.24
C THR A 1 -18.31 5.76 15.66
N ARG A 2 -18.66 5.56 16.93
CA ARG A 2 -19.29 4.35 17.46
C ARG A 2 -20.55 4.80 18.18
N PRO A 3 -21.71 4.77 17.53
CA PRO A 3 -22.96 5.10 18.21
C PRO A 3 -23.39 3.97 19.15
N ALA A 4 -23.90 4.32 20.31
CA ALA A 4 -24.45 3.38 21.28
C ALA A 4 -25.75 3.97 21.87
N ILE A 5 -26.82 3.17 21.86
CA ILE A 5 -28.12 3.54 22.41
C ILE A 5 -28.10 3.31 23.92
N SER A 6 -28.65 4.23 24.68
CA SER A 6 -28.80 4.13 26.14
C SER A 6 -29.68 2.94 26.54
N PRO A 7 -29.51 2.40 27.76
CA PRO A 7 -30.33 1.27 28.24
C PRO A 7 -31.84 1.53 28.23
N ASP A 8 -32.26 2.78 28.37
CA ASP A 8 -33.68 3.20 28.32
C ASP A 8 -34.22 3.42 26.89
N GLY A 9 -33.34 3.28 25.86
CA GLY A 9 -33.67 3.42 24.45
C GLY A 9 -33.99 4.83 23.98
N ARG A 10 -33.63 5.88 24.74
CA ARG A 10 -34.04 7.27 24.45
C ARG A 10 -32.92 8.16 23.91
N THR A 11 -31.67 7.78 24.17
CA THR A 11 -30.51 8.63 23.87
C THR A 11 -29.47 7.82 23.12
N VAL A 12 -28.82 8.42 22.15
CA VAL A 12 -27.63 7.86 21.51
C VAL A 12 -26.38 8.61 21.98
N ALA A 13 -25.36 7.89 22.43
CA ALA A 13 -24.02 8.40 22.64
C ALA A 13 -23.16 8.08 21.41
N TYR A 14 -22.33 9.01 20.99
CA TYR A 14 -21.43 8.84 19.84
C TYR A 14 -20.19 9.74 19.96
N SER A 15 -19.17 9.43 19.18
CA SER A 15 -17.95 10.22 19.13
C SER A 15 -17.94 11.11 17.89
N ALA A 16 -17.60 12.38 18.06
CA ALA A 16 -17.52 13.35 16.96
C ALA A 16 -16.41 14.39 17.21
N SER A 17 -15.97 15.04 16.14
CA SER A 17 -14.92 16.07 16.14
C SER A 17 -15.48 17.41 15.67
N TYR A 18 -16.63 17.81 16.14
CA TYR A 18 -17.29 19.07 15.71
C TYR A 18 -16.49 20.33 16.07
N GLU A 19 -15.74 20.27 17.16
CA GLU A 19 -15.00 21.41 17.72
C GLU A 19 -13.49 21.12 17.86
N GLY A 20 -12.93 20.29 16.96
CA GLY A 20 -11.52 19.92 16.92
C GLY A 20 -11.26 18.49 17.38
N PRO A 21 -10.89 18.21 18.63
CA PRO A 21 -10.61 16.87 19.10
C PRO A 21 -11.87 15.99 19.11
N THR A 22 -11.66 14.67 19.03
CA THR A 22 -12.76 13.71 19.13
C THR A 22 -13.25 13.62 20.55
N GLU A 23 -14.54 13.92 20.76
CA GLU A 23 -15.19 13.95 22.06
C GLU A 23 -16.49 13.13 22.05
N VAL A 24 -17.01 12.82 23.22
CA VAL A 24 -18.28 12.14 23.41
C VAL A 24 -19.42 13.14 23.36
N TYR A 25 -20.42 12.82 22.56
CA TYR A 25 -21.67 13.57 22.42
C TYR A 25 -22.86 12.65 22.70
N THR A 26 -23.95 13.26 23.15
CA THR A 26 -25.27 12.62 23.26
C THR A 26 -26.29 13.35 22.42
N LEU A 27 -27.26 12.60 21.91
CA LEU A 27 -28.38 13.13 21.14
C LEU A 27 -29.64 12.32 21.48
N PRO A 28 -30.81 12.94 21.71
CA PRO A 28 -32.08 12.22 21.77
C PRO A 28 -32.32 11.39 20.50
N LEU A 29 -32.91 10.21 20.62
CA LEU A 29 -33.15 9.33 19.47
C LEU A 29 -34.12 9.97 18.46
N GLU A 30 -34.98 10.85 18.93
CA GLU A 30 -35.95 11.62 18.14
C GLU A 30 -35.31 12.80 17.39
N GLY A 31 -34.00 13.02 17.60
CA GLY A 31 -33.26 14.13 17.02
C GLY A 31 -33.14 15.33 17.95
N GLY A 32 -32.48 16.38 17.48
CA GLY A 32 -32.25 17.60 18.23
C GLY A 32 -30.82 18.12 18.14
N VAL A 33 -30.42 18.91 19.13
CA VAL A 33 -29.07 19.48 19.20
C VAL A 33 -28.17 18.53 20.00
N PRO A 34 -27.00 18.13 19.45
CA PRO A 34 -26.03 17.31 20.18
C PRO A 34 -25.50 18.01 21.43
N VAL A 35 -25.38 17.28 22.51
CA VAL A 35 -24.79 17.75 23.75
C VAL A 35 -23.41 17.13 23.94
N ARG A 36 -22.37 17.97 24.01
CA ARG A 36 -21.00 17.53 24.29
C ARG A 36 -20.87 17.10 25.74
N GLN A 37 -20.38 15.88 25.97
CA GLN A 37 -20.25 15.30 27.29
C GLN A 37 -18.81 15.36 27.81
N THR A 38 -17.80 15.21 26.95
CA THR A 38 -16.39 15.26 27.35
C THR A 38 -15.67 16.49 26.79
N TYR A 39 -14.64 16.93 27.50
CA TYR A 39 -13.75 18.05 27.14
C TYR A 39 -12.31 17.62 27.43
N ASP A 40 -11.94 16.46 26.92
CA ASP A 40 -10.68 15.81 27.24
C ASP A 40 -9.50 16.43 26.46
N GLY A 41 -9.79 17.07 25.32
CA GLY A 41 -8.78 17.66 24.45
C GLY A 41 -7.89 16.63 23.74
N GLY A 42 -8.23 15.35 23.88
CA GLY A 42 -7.57 14.20 23.25
C GLY A 42 -8.56 13.42 22.41
N ASN A 43 -8.38 12.10 22.39
CA ASN A 43 -9.29 11.20 21.70
C ASN A 43 -10.21 10.52 22.71
N ALA A 44 -11.50 10.86 22.71
CA ALA A 44 -12.54 10.26 23.55
C ALA A 44 -13.52 9.48 22.66
N GLN A 45 -13.49 8.16 22.72
CA GLN A 45 -14.30 7.28 21.87
C GLN A 45 -15.34 6.51 22.70
N VAL A 46 -16.60 6.62 22.33
CA VAL A 46 -17.68 5.84 22.93
C VAL A 46 -17.42 4.36 22.72
N VAL A 47 -17.49 3.59 23.80
CA VAL A 47 -17.41 2.14 23.83
C VAL A 47 -18.80 1.53 24.01
N GLY A 48 -19.63 2.13 24.85
CA GLY A 48 -20.98 1.67 25.13
C GLY A 48 -21.63 2.41 26.30
N TRP A 49 -22.65 1.79 26.87
CA TRP A 49 -23.29 2.25 28.09
C TRP A 49 -23.12 1.22 29.20
N THR A 50 -23.01 1.67 30.43
CA THR A 50 -23.18 0.80 31.59
C THR A 50 -24.65 0.50 31.81
N PRO A 51 -25.02 -0.62 32.46
CA PRO A 51 -26.41 -0.87 32.84
C PRO A 51 -27.02 0.22 33.73
N ALA A 52 -26.20 0.99 34.43
CA ALA A 52 -26.62 2.12 35.28
C ALA A 52 -26.89 3.41 34.48
N GLY A 53 -26.69 3.44 33.17
CA GLY A 53 -26.94 4.61 32.34
C GLY A 53 -25.77 5.59 32.24
N GLU A 54 -24.55 5.20 32.64
CA GLU A 54 -23.35 5.98 32.37
C GLU A 54 -22.78 5.61 30.99
N ILE A 55 -22.17 6.56 30.32
CA ILE A 55 -21.47 6.32 29.04
C ILE A 55 -20.07 5.79 29.33
N LEU A 56 -19.75 4.61 28.85
CA LEU A 56 -18.41 4.02 28.86
C LEU A 56 -17.66 4.52 27.61
N TYR A 57 -16.48 5.08 27.80
CA TYR A 57 -15.67 5.59 26.69
C TYR A 57 -14.17 5.32 26.90
N ALA A 58 -13.44 5.20 25.81
CA ALA A 58 -11.99 5.02 25.79
C ALA A 58 -11.32 6.39 25.53
N THR A 59 -10.29 6.74 26.29
CA THR A 59 -9.60 8.02 26.16
C THR A 59 -8.11 7.90 26.44
N THR A 60 -7.31 8.78 25.86
CA THR A 60 -5.88 8.95 26.16
C THR A 60 -5.61 10.05 27.17
N ARG A 61 -6.65 10.71 27.70
CA ARG A 61 -6.55 11.88 28.58
C ARG A 61 -5.75 11.65 29.85
N PHE A 62 -5.86 10.47 30.46
CA PHE A 62 -5.33 10.20 31.80
C PHE A 62 -3.99 9.46 31.78
N SER A 63 -3.45 9.12 30.62
CA SER A 63 -2.20 8.38 30.47
C SER A 63 -1.21 9.15 29.59
N GLY A 64 0.04 9.23 30.02
CA GLY A 64 1.16 9.67 29.18
C GLY A 64 1.67 8.58 28.22
N LEU A 65 1.13 7.36 28.31
CA LEU A 65 1.45 6.27 27.41
C LEU A 65 0.56 6.34 26.15
N PRO A 66 0.99 5.80 25.02
CA PRO A 66 0.22 5.83 23.76
C PRO A 66 -0.97 4.85 23.75
N ASN A 67 -1.53 4.52 24.91
CA ASN A 67 -2.61 3.58 25.08
C ASN A 67 -3.82 4.22 25.74
N THR A 68 -5.01 3.74 25.40
CA THR A 68 -6.27 4.21 25.98
C THR A 68 -6.54 3.59 27.34
N GLN A 69 -7.30 4.33 28.15
CA GLN A 69 -7.94 3.86 29.38
C GLN A 69 -9.45 4.01 29.23
N LEU A 70 -10.21 3.21 29.97
CA LEU A 70 -11.67 3.35 30.04
C LEU A 70 -12.07 4.29 31.15
N ALA A 71 -13.02 5.15 30.85
CA ALA A 71 -13.68 6.01 31.81
C ALA A 71 -15.20 5.95 31.61
N LYS A 72 -15.94 6.27 32.67
CA LYS A 72 -17.39 6.40 32.66
C LYS A 72 -17.75 7.88 32.83
N ILE A 73 -18.81 8.32 32.22
CA ILE A 73 -19.41 9.64 32.42
C ILE A 73 -20.91 9.54 32.57
N ASP A 74 -21.43 10.11 33.64
CA ASP A 74 -22.86 10.32 33.82
C ASP A 74 -23.32 11.47 32.91
N PRO A 75 -24.20 11.27 31.93
CA PRO A 75 -24.59 12.30 30.99
C PRO A 75 -25.42 13.43 31.63
N ALA A 76 -26.05 13.21 32.78
CA ALA A 76 -26.86 14.21 33.48
C ALA A 76 -25.97 15.15 34.31
N THR A 77 -25.07 14.62 35.11
CA THR A 77 -24.20 15.39 36.01
C THR A 77 -22.84 15.74 35.41
N ARG A 78 -22.44 15.05 34.34
CA ARG A 78 -21.10 15.09 33.73
C ARG A 78 -19.98 14.65 34.69
N THR A 79 -20.34 13.94 35.75
CA THR A 79 -19.37 13.34 36.65
C THR A 79 -18.62 12.22 35.96
N ARG A 80 -17.30 12.29 35.98
CA ARG A 80 -16.42 11.29 35.35
C ARG A 80 -15.77 10.41 36.41
N THR A 81 -15.69 9.13 36.09
CA THR A 81 -15.02 8.12 36.91
C THR A 81 -14.09 7.30 36.02
N LEU A 82 -12.79 7.30 36.35
CA LEU A 82 -11.81 6.44 35.67
C LEU A 82 -12.02 5.00 36.13
N VAL A 83 -12.11 4.07 35.18
CA VAL A 83 -12.01 2.63 35.49
C VAL A 83 -10.55 2.34 35.91
N PRO A 84 -10.31 1.72 37.06
CA PRO A 84 -8.94 1.57 37.61
C PRO A 84 -8.14 0.48 36.87
N LEU A 85 -7.99 0.66 35.56
CA LEU A 85 -7.22 -0.17 34.64
C LEU A 85 -6.14 0.68 33.97
N ALA A 86 -4.90 0.18 33.96
CA ALA A 86 -3.79 0.90 33.32
C ALA A 86 -3.97 1.03 31.81
N GLN A 87 -4.59 0.03 31.18
CA GLN A 87 -4.83 -0.03 29.73
C GLN A 87 -6.13 -0.77 29.45
N ALA A 88 -7.03 -0.16 28.68
CA ALA A 88 -8.22 -0.79 28.15
C ALA A 88 -8.75 0.02 26.96
N SER A 89 -9.21 -0.64 25.91
CA SER A 89 -9.59 0.03 24.67
C SER A 89 -11.04 -0.22 24.24
N ASP A 90 -11.64 -1.28 24.72
CA ASP A 90 -12.99 -1.72 24.41
C ASP A 90 -13.53 -2.56 25.55
N GLY A 91 -14.83 -2.60 25.79
CA GLY A 91 -15.39 -3.41 26.84
C GLY A 91 -16.89 -3.25 27.04
N ALA A 92 -17.46 -4.19 27.79
CA ALA A 92 -18.86 -4.18 28.19
C ALA A 92 -19.02 -4.75 29.59
N TYR A 93 -19.91 -4.16 30.39
CA TYR A 93 -20.29 -4.67 31.69
C TYR A 93 -21.28 -5.81 31.59
N ASP A 94 -21.22 -6.73 32.55
CA ASP A 94 -22.32 -7.68 32.79
C ASP A 94 -23.62 -6.94 33.14
N ALA A 95 -24.75 -7.65 33.07
CA ALA A 95 -26.07 -7.07 33.37
C ALA A 95 -26.19 -6.50 34.79
N LYS A 96 -25.34 -6.94 35.72
CA LYS A 96 -25.31 -6.48 37.13
C LYS A 96 -24.39 -5.29 37.35
N ALA A 97 -23.68 -4.84 36.33
CA ALA A 97 -22.64 -3.79 36.38
C ALA A 97 -21.50 -4.09 37.39
N THR A 98 -21.25 -5.38 37.69
CA THR A 98 -20.23 -5.81 38.65
C THR A 98 -18.94 -6.26 37.99
N THR A 99 -19.02 -6.76 36.79
CA THR A 99 -17.86 -7.28 36.05
C THR A 99 -17.74 -6.58 34.68
N LEU A 100 -16.60 -6.03 34.41
CA LEU A 100 -16.22 -5.49 33.11
C LEU A 100 -15.44 -6.55 32.32
N PHE A 101 -15.93 -6.92 31.16
CA PHE A 101 -15.19 -7.68 30.16
C PHE A 101 -14.58 -6.69 29.19
N PHE A 102 -13.27 -6.78 28.92
CA PHE A 102 -12.59 -5.74 28.14
C PHE A 102 -11.45 -6.29 27.27
N THR A 103 -11.07 -5.51 26.30
CA THR A 103 -9.87 -5.72 25.48
C THR A 103 -8.80 -4.73 25.93
N ARG A 104 -7.64 -5.25 26.35
CA ARG A 104 -6.56 -4.42 26.90
C ARG A 104 -5.98 -3.46 25.88
N LEU A 105 -5.62 -3.95 24.69
CA LEU A 105 -4.94 -3.19 23.66
C LEU A 105 -5.92 -2.71 22.61
N ALA A 106 -5.68 -1.53 22.07
CA ALA A 106 -6.40 -1.01 20.92
C ALA A 106 -6.08 -1.83 19.66
N PHE A 107 -6.85 -1.59 18.59
CA PHE A 107 -6.59 -2.20 17.30
C PHE A 107 -5.12 -2.03 16.89
N GLN A 108 -4.50 -3.12 16.50
CA GLN A 108 -3.22 -3.11 15.82
C GLN A 108 -3.37 -2.37 14.49
N GLY A 109 -2.62 -1.32 14.27
CA GLY A 109 -2.67 -0.52 13.04
C GLY A 109 -2.27 -1.26 11.76
N SER A 110 -2.28 -2.58 11.79
CA SER A 110 -1.95 -3.49 10.71
C SER A 110 -3.22 -4.06 10.09
N HIS A 111 -3.28 -4.11 8.78
CA HIS A 111 -4.27 -4.88 8.04
C HIS A 111 -3.91 -6.38 7.99
N THR A 112 -2.96 -6.80 8.78
CA THR A 112 -2.50 -8.19 8.86
C THR A 112 -3.59 -9.06 9.47
N ARG A 113 -4.01 -10.06 8.75
CA ARG A 113 -4.88 -11.12 9.24
C ARG A 113 -4.06 -12.06 10.12
N ARG A 114 -4.70 -12.64 11.13
CA ARG A 114 -4.11 -13.67 12.01
C ARG A 114 -2.81 -13.19 12.66
N TYR A 115 -2.82 -11.95 13.15
CA TYR A 115 -1.67 -11.41 13.85
C TYR A 115 -1.41 -12.21 15.14
N ARG A 116 -0.17 -12.66 15.28
CA ARG A 116 0.33 -13.35 16.46
C ARG A 116 1.53 -12.60 16.99
N GLY A 117 1.42 -12.07 18.19
CA GLY A 117 2.51 -11.30 18.79
C GLY A 117 2.06 -10.64 20.09
N GLY A 118 2.99 -10.00 20.78
CA GLY A 118 2.79 -9.44 22.13
C GLY A 118 1.73 -8.34 22.24
N THR A 119 1.25 -7.82 21.11
CA THR A 119 0.19 -6.82 21.05
C THR A 119 -1.13 -7.38 20.49
N ALA A 120 -1.28 -8.70 20.35
CA ALA A 120 -2.56 -9.32 20.00
C ALA A 120 -3.64 -8.96 21.03
N GLN A 121 -4.85 -8.71 20.52
CA GLN A 121 -5.97 -8.34 21.36
C GLN A 121 -6.53 -9.58 22.06
N ASN A 122 -6.57 -9.55 23.39
CA ASN A 122 -7.10 -10.60 24.24
C ASN A 122 -8.22 -10.08 25.13
N LEU A 123 -9.16 -10.94 25.47
CA LEU A 123 -10.22 -10.64 26.42
C LEU A 123 -9.73 -10.79 27.85
N TRP A 124 -10.13 -9.84 28.67
CA TRP A 124 -9.88 -9.78 30.09
C TRP A 124 -11.18 -9.55 30.85
N LYS A 125 -11.24 -9.94 32.09
CA LYS A 125 -12.30 -9.54 33.01
C LYS A 125 -11.72 -8.76 34.20
N PHE A 126 -12.50 -7.81 34.68
CA PHE A 126 -12.18 -6.97 35.80
C PHE A 126 -13.38 -6.81 36.72
N THR A 127 -13.19 -6.95 38.02
CA THR A 127 -14.16 -6.66 39.08
C THR A 127 -13.53 -5.67 40.02
N ASP A 128 -14.24 -4.65 40.46
CA ASP A 128 -13.70 -3.62 41.33
C ASP A 128 -13.07 -4.22 42.60
N GLY A 129 -11.86 -3.74 42.94
CA GLY A 129 -11.08 -4.21 44.07
C GLY A 129 -10.27 -5.49 43.81
N ALA A 130 -10.30 -6.07 42.62
CA ALA A 130 -9.52 -7.24 42.23
C ALA A 130 -8.56 -6.91 41.07
N GLU A 131 -7.57 -7.77 40.85
CA GLU A 131 -6.74 -7.68 39.65
C GLU A 131 -7.51 -8.18 38.40
N ALA A 132 -7.22 -7.58 37.24
CA ALA A 132 -7.77 -8.04 36.00
C ALA A 132 -7.20 -9.41 35.60
N VAL A 133 -8.06 -10.32 35.14
CA VAL A 133 -7.71 -11.69 34.79
C VAL A 133 -7.88 -11.90 33.26
N PRO A 134 -6.87 -12.45 32.55
CA PRO A 134 -7.00 -12.79 31.15
C PRO A 134 -7.96 -13.98 30.98
N LEU A 135 -8.86 -13.89 29.99
CA LEU A 135 -9.80 -14.96 29.64
C LEU A 135 -9.37 -15.75 28.40
N THR A 136 -8.60 -15.13 27.50
CA THR A 136 -8.14 -15.74 26.25
C THR A 136 -6.61 -15.68 26.10
N GLY A 137 -5.89 -15.66 27.21
CA GLY A 137 -4.42 -15.62 27.24
C GLY A 137 -3.74 -16.90 26.74
N ASP A 138 -4.50 -17.98 26.61
CA ASP A 138 -4.09 -19.28 26.05
C ASP A 138 -4.09 -19.31 24.52
N TYR A 139 -4.54 -18.23 23.87
CA TYR A 139 -4.59 -18.10 22.42
C TYR A 139 -3.74 -16.94 21.92
N ASP A 140 -2.77 -17.22 21.05
CA ASP A 140 -1.81 -16.24 20.54
C ASP A 140 -2.40 -15.25 19.52
N GLY A 141 -3.58 -15.56 18.97
CA GLY A 141 -4.27 -14.70 17.99
C GLY A 141 -5.19 -13.68 18.64
N THR A 142 -6.13 -13.16 17.84
CA THR A 142 -7.01 -12.07 18.25
C THR A 142 -8.32 -12.57 18.85
N SER A 143 -8.68 -12.01 20.01
CA SER A 143 -10.02 -12.11 20.60
C SER A 143 -10.44 -10.73 21.09
N LYS A 144 -11.56 -10.19 20.58
CA LYS A 144 -11.96 -8.78 20.80
C LYS A 144 -13.46 -8.59 20.82
N THR A 145 -13.88 -7.37 21.21
CA THR A 145 -15.29 -6.93 21.25
C THR A 145 -16.13 -7.85 22.12
N PRO A 146 -15.93 -7.84 23.43
CA PRO A 146 -16.72 -8.66 24.35
C PRO A 146 -18.17 -8.19 24.43
N MET A 147 -19.09 -9.11 24.33
CA MET A 147 -20.56 -8.90 24.37
C MET A 147 -21.17 -9.86 25.38
N PRO A 148 -21.29 -9.49 26.65
CA PRO A 148 -21.88 -10.35 27.69
C PRO A 148 -23.39 -10.49 27.48
N TRP A 149 -23.89 -11.75 27.56
CA TRP A 149 -25.30 -12.07 27.44
C TRP A 149 -25.62 -13.40 28.12
N GLN A 150 -26.54 -13.39 29.05
CA GLN A 150 -27.10 -14.58 29.71
C GLN A 150 -26.04 -15.57 30.24
N GLY A 151 -25.02 -15.06 30.96
CA GLY A 151 -23.96 -15.87 31.58
C GLY A 151 -22.86 -16.31 30.64
N ARG A 152 -22.85 -15.79 29.42
CA ARG A 152 -21.80 -16.02 28.42
C ARG A 152 -21.26 -14.70 27.89
N ILE A 153 -20.01 -14.75 27.41
CA ILE A 153 -19.39 -13.65 26.69
C ILE A 153 -19.27 -14.06 25.24
N TYR A 154 -19.94 -13.34 24.35
CA TYR A 154 -19.75 -13.45 22.91
C TYR A 154 -18.64 -12.50 22.46
N PHE A 155 -17.87 -12.88 21.47
CA PHE A 155 -16.72 -12.08 21.02
C PHE A 155 -16.31 -12.47 19.60
N ALA A 156 -15.54 -11.62 18.94
CA ALA A 156 -14.93 -11.93 17.66
C ALA A 156 -13.54 -12.53 17.87
N SER A 157 -13.23 -13.64 17.18
CA SER A 157 -11.92 -14.30 17.25
C SER A 157 -11.55 -14.96 15.92
N ASP A 158 -10.26 -14.99 15.60
CA ASP A 158 -9.67 -15.61 14.41
C ASP A 158 -9.13 -17.03 14.66
N ARG A 159 -9.65 -17.73 15.66
CA ARG A 159 -9.20 -19.07 16.11
C ARG A 159 -9.24 -20.14 15.05
N ASP A 160 -10.22 -20.09 14.15
CA ASP A 160 -10.39 -21.03 13.02
C ASP A 160 -9.80 -20.51 11.69
N GLY A 161 -9.04 -19.42 11.76
CA GLY A 161 -8.34 -18.85 10.61
C GLY A 161 -9.01 -17.63 9.99
N ALA A 162 -10.28 -17.34 10.28
CA ALA A 162 -10.98 -16.10 9.96
C ALA A 162 -11.64 -15.53 11.20
N MET A 163 -11.91 -14.22 11.20
CA MET A 163 -12.63 -13.60 12.32
C MET A 163 -14.08 -14.04 12.30
N ASN A 164 -14.48 -14.80 13.32
CA ASN A 164 -15.81 -15.35 13.51
C ASN A 164 -16.38 -15.01 14.90
N ILE A 165 -17.69 -15.23 15.10
CA ILE A 165 -18.32 -15.08 16.41
C ILE A 165 -18.11 -16.35 17.23
N TRP A 166 -17.55 -16.17 18.41
CA TRP A 166 -17.31 -17.18 19.42
C TRP A 166 -18.00 -16.80 20.74
N SER A 167 -18.15 -17.74 21.64
CA SER A 167 -18.54 -17.44 23.02
C SER A 167 -17.82 -18.34 24.01
N MET A 168 -17.75 -17.87 25.24
CA MET A 168 -17.28 -18.64 26.40
C MET A 168 -18.17 -18.35 27.62
N ALA A 169 -18.06 -19.17 28.68
CA ALA A 169 -18.67 -18.83 29.95
C ALA A 169 -18.02 -17.59 30.58
N GLU A 170 -18.74 -16.80 31.37
CA GLU A 170 -18.20 -15.61 32.07
C GLU A 170 -17.04 -15.93 33.03
N ALA A 171 -16.95 -17.17 33.51
CA ALA A 171 -15.83 -17.66 34.30
C ALA A 171 -14.60 -18.04 33.46
N GLY A 172 -14.73 -18.04 32.15
CA GLY A 172 -13.77 -18.63 31.21
C GLY A 172 -14.12 -20.10 30.88
N GLY A 173 -13.56 -20.64 29.79
CA GLY A 173 -13.84 -22.00 29.32
C GLY A 173 -15.17 -22.15 28.59
N ASP A 174 -15.59 -23.37 28.31
CA ASP A 174 -16.78 -23.72 27.51
C ASP A 174 -16.87 -22.91 26.21
N LEU A 175 -15.78 -22.95 25.44
CA LEU A 175 -15.63 -22.21 24.18
C LEU A 175 -16.54 -22.80 23.10
N ARG A 176 -17.30 -21.94 22.40
CA ARG A 176 -18.22 -22.34 21.32
C ARG A 176 -18.10 -21.39 20.14
N GLN A 177 -18.07 -21.94 18.93
CA GLN A 177 -18.14 -21.19 17.68
C GLN A 177 -19.58 -21.06 17.21
N HIS A 178 -19.97 -19.87 16.74
CA HIS A 178 -21.34 -19.58 16.30
C HIS A 178 -21.44 -19.27 14.81
N THR A 179 -20.33 -18.80 14.17
CA THR A 179 -20.24 -18.55 12.73
C THR A 179 -19.01 -19.22 12.13
N GLN A 180 -19.06 -19.57 10.83
CA GLN A 180 -17.98 -20.29 10.13
C GLN A 180 -17.69 -19.64 8.76
N HIS A 181 -17.44 -18.33 8.77
CA HIS A 181 -17.09 -17.59 7.55
C HIS A 181 -15.62 -17.80 7.22
N GLY A 182 -15.30 -18.07 5.95
CA GLY A 182 -13.93 -18.28 5.46
C GLY A 182 -13.44 -17.18 4.54
N ASP A 183 -14.30 -16.63 3.70
CA ASP A 183 -13.95 -15.64 2.66
C ASP A 183 -13.79 -14.24 3.23
N PHE A 184 -14.74 -13.82 4.07
CA PHE A 184 -14.74 -12.53 4.75
C PHE A 184 -14.70 -12.70 6.26
N GLU A 185 -14.30 -11.65 6.94
CA GLU A 185 -14.19 -11.59 8.38
C GLU A 185 -15.39 -10.87 9.00
N VAL A 186 -15.86 -11.36 10.13
CA VAL A 186 -16.82 -10.65 10.97
C VAL A 186 -16.18 -9.35 11.46
N ARG A 187 -16.85 -8.23 11.21
CA ARG A 187 -16.43 -6.90 11.64
C ARG A 187 -17.52 -6.20 12.45
N SER A 188 -17.07 -5.44 13.45
CA SER A 188 -17.94 -4.57 14.26
C SER A 188 -19.19 -5.27 14.81
N PRO A 189 -19.08 -6.44 15.45
CA PRO A 189 -20.24 -7.10 16.00
C PRO A 189 -20.86 -6.28 17.14
N SER A 190 -22.18 -6.30 17.24
CA SER A 190 -22.95 -5.64 18.28
C SER A 190 -24.12 -6.53 18.69
N LEU A 191 -24.23 -6.79 20.00
CA LEU A 191 -25.26 -7.66 20.56
C LEU A 191 -26.36 -6.85 21.22
N SER A 192 -27.59 -7.18 20.89
CA SER A 192 -28.79 -6.67 21.55
C SER A 192 -29.87 -7.77 21.58
N GLU A 193 -30.46 -7.99 22.75
CA GLU A 193 -31.60 -8.91 22.95
C GLU A 193 -31.43 -10.29 22.28
N GLY A 194 -30.22 -10.87 22.47
CA GLY A 194 -29.91 -12.19 21.92
C GLY A 194 -29.68 -12.26 20.41
N ARG A 195 -29.47 -11.12 19.76
CA ARG A 195 -29.09 -11.02 18.35
C ARG A 195 -27.77 -10.29 18.21
N ILE A 196 -26.90 -10.80 17.35
CA ILE A 196 -25.64 -10.14 17.02
C ILE A 196 -25.72 -9.67 15.58
N ALA A 197 -25.72 -8.34 15.40
CA ALA A 197 -25.55 -7.73 14.09
C ALA A 197 -24.06 -7.49 13.83
N TYR A 198 -23.59 -7.74 12.60
CA TYR A 198 -22.20 -7.54 12.21
C TYR A 198 -22.06 -7.32 10.70
N GLN A 199 -20.95 -6.76 10.30
CA GLN A 199 -20.58 -6.64 8.89
C GLN A 199 -19.83 -7.89 8.43
N LEU A 200 -20.21 -8.41 7.25
CA LEU A 200 -19.50 -9.48 6.55
C LEU A 200 -19.30 -9.05 5.09
N GLY A 201 -18.05 -8.74 4.73
CA GLY A 201 -17.77 -8.13 3.42
C GLY A 201 -18.48 -6.79 3.24
N ALA A 202 -19.38 -6.71 2.27
CA ALA A 202 -20.21 -5.54 2.00
C ALA A 202 -21.61 -5.61 2.65
N ASP A 203 -21.97 -6.75 3.25
CA ASP A 203 -23.30 -7.03 3.76
C ASP A 203 -23.39 -6.86 5.29
N ILE A 204 -24.61 -6.63 5.77
CA ILE A 204 -24.95 -6.70 7.19
C ILE A 204 -25.57 -8.07 7.45
N HIS A 205 -25.07 -8.77 8.44
CA HIS A 205 -25.58 -10.05 8.92
C HIS A 205 -26.20 -9.92 10.31
N VAL A 206 -27.14 -10.79 10.60
CA VAL A 206 -27.72 -10.95 11.93
C VAL A 206 -27.72 -12.42 12.31
N LEU A 207 -27.00 -12.73 13.38
CA LEU A 207 -27.02 -14.02 14.06
C LEU A 207 -28.05 -13.98 15.21
N ASP A 208 -29.03 -14.85 15.19
CA ASP A 208 -29.97 -15.06 16.28
C ASP A 208 -29.43 -16.15 17.21
N LEU A 209 -29.13 -15.80 18.45
CA LEU A 209 -28.48 -16.71 19.41
C LEU A 209 -29.37 -17.85 19.89
N ALA A 210 -30.69 -17.67 19.85
CA ALA A 210 -31.63 -18.70 20.31
C ALA A 210 -31.79 -19.83 19.27
N SER A 211 -31.82 -19.46 18.00
CA SER A 211 -31.98 -20.42 16.90
C SER A 211 -30.66 -20.83 16.26
N GLY A 212 -29.58 -20.07 16.47
CA GLY A 212 -28.29 -20.22 15.76
C GLY A 212 -28.37 -19.80 14.28
N ASN A 213 -29.46 -19.17 13.84
CA ASN A 213 -29.62 -18.78 12.45
C ASN A 213 -28.87 -17.49 12.14
N ASP A 214 -27.96 -17.58 11.17
CA ASP A 214 -27.23 -16.44 10.60
C ASP A 214 -27.75 -16.10 9.21
N ARG A 215 -28.10 -14.84 8.99
CA ARG A 215 -28.64 -14.38 7.71
C ARG A 215 -28.17 -13.00 7.33
N ALA A 216 -27.96 -12.79 6.05
CA ALA A 216 -27.78 -11.45 5.49
C ALA A 216 -29.08 -10.64 5.59
N VAL A 217 -28.96 -9.36 5.90
CA VAL A 217 -30.06 -8.40 5.87
C VAL A 217 -30.20 -7.86 4.45
N PRO A 218 -31.32 -8.10 3.75
CA PRO A 218 -31.50 -7.58 2.41
C PRO A 218 -31.60 -6.05 2.46
N ILE A 219 -30.71 -5.37 1.73
CA ILE A 219 -30.67 -3.90 1.66
C ILE A 219 -31.02 -3.48 0.25
N THR A 220 -32.10 -2.70 0.10
CA THR A 220 -32.47 -2.09 -1.16
C THR A 220 -32.14 -0.59 -1.11
N LEU A 221 -31.26 -0.15 -2.01
CA LEU A 221 -30.92 1.26 -2.15
C LEU A 221 -31.78 1.90 -3.23
N VAL A 222 -32.45 2.98 -2.89
CA VAL A 222 -33.13 3.87 -3.85
C VAL A 222 -32.21 5.07 -4.07
N SER A 223 -31.53 5.10 -5.21
CA SER A 223 -30.54 6.12 -5.53
C SER A 223 -30.45 6.31 -7.05
N ASP A 224 -30.08 7.48 -7.48
CA ASP A 224 -29.70 7.78 -8.87
C ASP A 224 -28.38 7.13 -9.28
N PHE A 225 -27.64 6.55 -8.34
CA PHE A 225 -26.32 5.93 -8.55
C PHE A 225 -25.35 6.84 -9.31
N ASP A 226 -25.38 8.13 -9.02
CA ASP A 226 -24.55 9.15 -9.69
C ASP A 226 -23.04 8.86 -9.58
N GLN A 227 -22.62 8.16 -8.53
CA GLN A 227 -21.24 7.72 -8.35
C GLN A 227 -20.85 6.60 -9.32
N MET A 228 -21.81 5.84 -9.84
CA MET A 228 -21.59 4.76 -10.81
C MET A 228 -21.68 5.24 -12.27
N ARG A 229 -22.09 6.49 -12.51
CA ARG A 229 -22.12 7.07 -13.85
C ARG A 229 -20.71 7.32 -14.37
N GLU A 230 -20.55 7.27 -15.68
CA GLU A 230 -19.29 7.64 -16.33
C GLU A 230 -18.93 9.09 -15.98
N LYS A 231 -17.67 9.32 -15.62
CA LYS A 231 -17.15 10.62 -15.24
C LYS A 231 -15.84 10.88 -15.97
N TRP A 232 -15.68 12.10 -16.46
CA TRP A 232 -14.39 12.54 -16.97
C TRP A 232 -13.36 12.62 -15.84
N VAL A 233 -12.17 12.09 -16.11
CA VAL A 233 -11.03 12.19 -15.19
C VAL A 233 -10.31 13.50 -15.50
N THR A 234 -10.29 14.43 -14.57
CA THR A 234 -9.72 15.76 -14.74
C THR A 234 -8.19 15.77 -14.78
N SER A 235 -7.54 14.82 -14.10
CA SER A 235 -6.08 14.71 -14.04
C SER A 235 -5.68 13.24 -14.23
N PRO A 236 -5.67 12.73 -15.47
CA PRO A 236 -5.40 11.31 -15.73
C PRO A 236 -4.00 10.85 -15.30
N ILE A 237 -3.02 11.76 -15.29
CA ILE A 237 -1.64 11.46 -14.88
C ILE A 237 -1.55 10.97 -13.42
N ASP A 238 -2.41 11.45 -12.54
CA ASP A 238 -2.44 11.07 -11.12
C ASP A 238 -2.83 9.59 -10.90
N TRP A 239 -3.38 8.96 -11.95
CA TRP A 239 -3.83 7.57 -11.93
C TRP A 239 -2.88 6.61 -12.62
N VAL A 240 -1.79 7.11 -13.20
CA VAL A 240 -0.77 6.26 -13.82
C VAL A 240 0.04 5.57 -12.72
N THR A 241 0.02 4.25 -12.73
CA THR A 241 0.74 3.42 -11.75
C THR A 241 2.04 2.82 -12.30
N SER A 242 2.15 2.69 -13.61
CA SER A 242 3.39 2.28 -14.28
C SER A 242 3.46 2.81 -15.71
N ALA A 243 4.68 3.03 -16.19
CA ALA A 243 4.99 3.41 -17.56
C ALA A 243 6.22 2.63 -18.04
N HIS A 244 6.18 2.13 -19.27
CA HIS A 244 7.28 1.37 -19.86
C HIS A 244 7.42 1.69 -21.35
N LEU A 245 8.63 2.10 -21.75
CA LEU A 245 8.95 2.45 -23.14
C LEU A 245 9.03 1.19 -24.02
N SER A 246 8.55 1.27 -25.25
CA SER A 246 8.74 0.19 -26.23
C SER A 246 10.22 0.02 -26.61
N PRO A 247 10.65 -1.15 -27.10
CA PRO A 247 12.05 -1.40 -27.45
C PRO A 247 12.62 -0.44 -28.49
N ASP A 248 11.79 0.06 -29.40
CA ASP A 248 12.11 1.05 -30.44
C ASP A 248 11.92 2.50 -29.98
N GLY A 249 11.40 2.73 -28.77
CA GLY A 249 11.23 4.04 -28.18
C GLY A 249 10.06 4.86 -28.76
N ASP A 250 9.25 4.29 -29.63
CA ASP A 250 8.17 5.02 -30.32
C ASP A 250 6.85 5.04 -29.53
N ARG A 251 6.68 4.16 -28.54
CA ARG A 251 5.47 4.00 -27.74
C ARG A 251 5.77 3.79 -26.26
N VAL A 252 4.76 4.09 -25.43
CA VAL A 252 4.80 3.88 -23.99
C VAL A 252 3.58 3.04 -23.59
N ALA A 253 3.80 1.91 -22.90
CA ALA A 253 2.75 1.18 -22.22
C ALA A 253 2.49 1.86 -20.86
N LEU A 254 1.25 2.26 -20.63
CA LEU A 254 0.79 2.90 -19.41
C LEU A 254 -0.21 1.99 -18.71
N THR A 255 -0.07 1.85 -17.40
CA THR A 255 -1.11 1.25 -16.58
C THR A 255 -1.78 2.33 -15.76
N ALA A 256 -3.08 2.49 -15.91
CA ALA A 256 -3.86 3.48 -15.17
C ALA A 256 -5.24 2.90 -14.84
N ARG A 257 -5.68 3.07 -13.58
CA ARG A 257 -6.99 2.61 -13.09
C ARG A 257 -7.29 1.13 -13.40
N GLY A 258 -6.27 0.29 -13.39
CA GLY A 258 -6.40 -1.14 -13.67
C GLY A 258 -6.54 -1.51 -15.13
N GLN A 259 -6.32 -0.58 -16.07
CA GLN A 259 -6.33 -0.83 -17.51
C GLN A 259 -4.96 -0.51 -18.13
N VAL A 260 -4.68 -1.13 -19.26
CA VAL A 260 -3.45 -0.93 -20.02
C VAL A 260 -3.74 -0.08 -21.26
N PHE A 261 -2.96 0.99 -21.39
CA PHE A 261 -2.97 1.88 -22.55
C PHE A 261 -1.61 1.86 -23.24
N VAL A 262 -1.60 2.04 -24.54
CA VAL A 262 -0.37 2.23 -25.31
C VAL A 262 -0.45 3.58 -26.00
N ALA A 263 0.38 4.50 -25.56
CA ALA A 263 0.48 5.85 -26.10
C ALA A 263 1.68 5.98 -27.03
N PRO A 264 1.60 6.79 -28.09
CA PRO A 264 2.77 7.14 -28.90
C PRO A 264 3.70 8.07 -28.09
N ALA A 265 5.02 7.92 -28.25
CA ALA A 265 5.99 8.80 -27.59
C ALA A 265 5.94 10.25 -28.14
N LEU A 266 5.59 10.42 -29.40
CA LEU A 266 5.45 11.74 -30.06
C LEU A 266 4.02 11.92 -30.58
N GLN A 267 3.78 11.53 -31.83
CA GLN A 267 2.47 11.64 -32.50
C GLN A 267 1.97 10.27 -32.91
N GLY A 268 0.66 10.04 -32.76
CA GLY A 268 0.06 8.77 -33.13
C GLY A 268 -1.24 8.50 -32.38
N ARG A 269 -1.71 7.29 -32.51
CA ARG A 269 -2.96 6.85 -31.92
C ARG A 269 -2.73 6.35 -30.47
N LEU A 270 -3.50 6.87 -29.52
CA LEU A 270 -3.66 6.24 -28.21
C LEU A 270 -4.47 4.94 -28.36
N VAL A 271 -3.97 3.86 -27.85
CA VAL A 271 -4.60 2.55 -27.87
C VAL A 271 -5.02 2.17 -26.45
N GLU A 272 -6.28 1.84 -26.27
CA GLU A 272 -6.76 1.12 -25.10
C GLU A 272 -6.54 -0.38 -25.35
N ALA A 273 -5.48 -0.93 -24.76
CA ALA A 273 -5.07 -2.30 -25.02
C ALA A 273 -5.93 -3.32 -24.26
N THR A 274 -6.51 -2.93 -23.12
CA THR A 274 -7.46 -3.73 -22.33
C THR A 274 -8.75 -2.94 -22.11
N ARG A 275 -9.90 -3.63 -22.10
CA ARG A 275 -11.22 -2.97 -22.06
C ARG A 275 -12.20 -3.63 -21.11
N ASN A 276 -11.75 -4.57 -20.30
CA ASN A 276 -12.63 -5.26 -19.36
C ASN A 276 -12.66 -4.49 -18.02
N PRO A 277 -13.74 -3.75 -17.70
CA PRO A 277 -13.82 -2.96 -16.47
C PRO A 277 -13.91 -3.80 -15.19
N ARG A 278 -14.14 -5.10 -15.31
CA ARG A 278 -14.22 -6.04 -14.16
C ARG A 278 -12.88 -6.65 -13.79
N VAL A 279 -11.86 -6.41 -14.60
CA VAL A 279 -10.53 -7.01 -14.47
C VAL A 279 -9.52 -5.91 -14.19
N ARG A 280 -8.60 -6.18 -13.30
CA ARG A 280 -7.50 -5.28 -12.98
C ARG A 280 -6.20 -5.75 -13.58
N TYR A 281 -5.62 -4.91 -14.43
CA TYR A 281 -4.27 -5.08 -14.95
C TYR A 281 -3.28 -4.19 -14.22
N ARG A 282 -2.02 -4.67 -14.07
CA ARG A 282 -0.93 -3.93 -13.40
C ARG A 282 0.40 -4.15 -14.13
N ASN A 283 1.32 -3.21 -13.96
CA ASN A 283 2.73 -3.30 -14.32
C ASN A 283 2.96 -3.75 -15.78
N ALA A 284 2.27 -3.10 -16.72
CA ALA A 284 2.40 -3.41 -18.14
C ALA A 284 3.80 -3.06 -18.66
N ARG A 285 4.50 -4.04 -19.26
CA ARG A 285 5.82 -3.91 -19.85
C ARG A 285 5.84 -4.50 -21.25
N PHE A 286 6.48 -3.83 -22.21
CA PHE A 286 6.64 -4.40 -23.53
C PHE A 286 7.49 -5.67 -23.52
N PHE A 287 7.08 -6.65 -24.32
CA PHE A 287 8.00 -7.68 -24.77
C PHE A 287 8.98 -7.11 -25.81
N PRO A 288 10.14 -7.78 -26.03
CA PRO A 288 11.13 -7.31 -27.01
C PRO A 288 10.60 -7.24 -28.46
N ASP A 289 9.51 -7.93 -28.75
CA ASP A 289 8.83 -7.88 -30.07
C ASP A 289 8.15 -6.53 -30.35
N GLY A 290 8.01 -5.66 -29.34
CA GLY A 290 7.30 -4.39 -29.41
C GLY A 290 5.81 -4.51 -29.78
N LYS A 291 5.29 -5.73 -29.97
CA LYS A 291 3.91 -5.99 -30.43
C LYS A 291 2.98 -6.38 -29.29
N THR A 292 3.54 -6.89 -28.22
CA THR A 292 2.79 -7.34 -27.04
C THR A 292 3.36 -6.74 -25.78
N VAL A 293 2.53 -6.67 -24.72
CA VAL A 293 2.95 -6.29 -23.37
C VAL A 293 2.67 -7.43 -22.40
N LEU A 294 3.57 -7.63 -21.46
CA LEU A 294 3.35 -8.42 -20.25
C LEU A 294 2.57 -7.58 -19.26
N ALA A 295 1.54 -8.13 -18.64
CA ALA A 295 0.83 -7.49 -17.54
C ALA A 295 0.45 -8.53 -16.49
N LEU A 296 0.34 -8.11 -15.23
CA LEU A 296 -0.30 -8.89 -14.19
C LEU A 296 -1.81 -8.64 -14.25
N SER A 297 -2.63 -9.69 -14.12
CA SER A 297 -4.09 -9.57 -14.10
C SER A 297 -4.71 -10.58 -13.16
N ASP A 298 -5.85 -10.19 -12.57
CA ASP A 298 -6.70 -11.02 -11.71
C ASP A 298 -7.88 -11.66 -12.47
N GLU A 299 -7.87 -11.65 -13.80
CA GLU A 299 -8.97 -12.14 -14.65
C GLU A 299 -9.32 -13.61 -14.40
N SER A 300 -8.34 -14.43 -14.02
CA SER A 300 -8.52 -15.84 -13.69
C SER A 300 -8.92 -16.12 -12.23
N GLY A 301 -9.13 -15.07 -11.42
CA GLY A 301 -9.40 -15.16 -9.98
C GLY A 301 -8.16 -14.98 -9.10
N GLU A 302 -6.97 -15.26 -9.64
CA GLU A 302 -5.68 -15.03 -8.99
C GLU A 302 -4.78 -14.18 -9.87
N VAL A 303 -3.75 -13.56 -9.27
CA VAL A 303 -2.83 -12.68 -10.01
C VAL A 303 -1.87 -13.51 -10.84
N GLU A 304 -2.05 -13.47 -12.16
CA GLU A 304 -1.29 -14.22 -13.14
C GLU A 304 -0.64 -13.30 -14.17
N PHE A 305 0.36 -13.81 -14.90
CA PHE A 305 0.92 -13.13 -16.05
C PHE A 305 0.06 -13.32 -17.28
N TRP A 306 -0.16 -12.23 -17.99
CA TRP A 306 -0.91 -12.18 -19.22
C TRP A 306 -0.12 -11.48 -20.32
N ARG A 307 -0.25 -11.95 -21.55
CA ARG A 307 0.27 -11.29 -22.75
C ARG A 307 -0.85 -10.55 -23.44
N VAL A 308 -0.74 -9.24 -23.52
CA VAL A 308 -1.76 -8.34 -24.07
C VAL A 308 -1.27 -7.77 -25.41
N PRO A 309 -2.04 -7.82 -26.51
CA PRO A 309 -1.69 -7.17 -27.76
C PRO A 309 -1.57 -5.64 -27.60
N ALA A 310 -0.41 -5.08 -27.93
CA ALA A 310 -0.15 -3.65 -27.76
C ALA A 310 -0.97 -2.75 -28.72
N ASN A 311 -1.49 -3.32 -29.81
CA ASN A 311 -2.35 -2.60 -30.77
C ASN A 311 -3.84 -2.62 -30.41
N GLY A 312 -4.22 -3.29 -29.28
CA GLY A 312 -5.60 -3.42 -28.82
C GLY A 312 -6.48 -4.30 -29.70
N VAL A 313 -5.89 -5.10 -30.58
CA VAL A 313 -6.61 -6.04 -31.47
C VAL A 313 -6.33 -7.47 -31.01
N GLY A 314 -7.39 -8.22 -30.75
CA GLY A 314 -7.33 -9.56 -30.17
C GLY A 314 -7.56 -9.56 -28.66
N SER A 315 -7.58 -10.75 -28.07
CA SER A 315 -7.79 -10.95 -26.65
C SER A 315 -6.47 -11.13 -25.92
N PRO A 316 -6.35 -10.69 -24.66
CA PRO A 316 -5.24 -11.08 -23.80
C PRO A 316 -5.13 -12.59 -23.67
N ALA A 317 -3.90 -13.11 -23.56
CA ALA A 317 -3.61 -14.53 -23.39
C ALA A 317 -2.93 -14.77 -22.05
N GLN A 318 -3.48 -15.67 -21.25
CA GLN A 318 -2.92 -16.08 -19.96
C GLN A 318 -1.61 -16.86 -20.18
N LEU A 319 -0.55 -16.50 -19.47
CA LEU A 319 0.75 -17.15 -19.53
C LEU A 319 0.96 -18.13 -18.36
N THR A 320 0.51 -17.78 -17.16
CA THR A 320 0.64 -18.59 -15.94
C THR A 320 -0.73 -18.90 -15.35
N SER A 321 -0.84 -20.01 -14.61
CA SER A 321 -2.09 -20.47 -13.95
C SER A 321 -1.82 -21.14 -12.60
N ASP A 322 -0.74 -20.75 -11.93
CA ASP A 322 -0.26 -21.35 -10.69
C ASP A 322 -0.20 -20.35 -9.53
N GLY A 323 -0.89 -19.20 -9.67
CA GLY A 323 -0.92 -18.10 -8.72
C GLY A 323 -1.56 -18.46 -7.40
N LYS A 324 -0.76 -19.00 -6.47
CA LYS A 324 -1.12 -19.22 -5.07
C LYS A 324 -0.54 -18.13 -4.15
N VAL A 325 0.53 -17.48 -4.61
CA VAL A 325 1.25 -16.44 -3.90
C VAL A 325 1.26 -15.19 -4.77
N LEU A 326 1.02 -14.03 -4.18
CA LEU A 326 0.99 -12.76 -4.90
C LEU A 326 2.33 -12.47 -5.56
N ARG A 327 2.31 -12.26 -6.87
CA ARG A 327 3.43 -11.80 -7.69
C ARG A 327 3.47 -10.27 -7.70
N TRP A 328 4.67 -9.71 -7.54
CA TRP A 328 4.83 -8.26 -7.49
C TRP A 328 5.05 -7.63 -8.84
N ASP A 329 5.92 -8.18 -9.63
CA ASP A 329 6.31 -7.64 -10.93
C ASP A 329 6.80 -8.77 -11.85
N GLY A 330 6.94 -8.49 -13.13
CA GLY A 330 7.50 -9.39 -14.13
C GLY A 330 8.34 -8.63 -15.15
N LEU A 331 9.53 -9.17 -15.42
CA LEU A 331 10.47 -8.57 -16.35
C LEU A 331 10.79 -9.55 -17.47
N PRO A 332 10.30 -9.34 -18.72
CA PRO A 332 10.69 -10.14 -19.86
C PRO A 332 12.19 -10.06 -20.15
N SER A 333 12.81 -11.17 -20.48
CA SER A 333 14.20 -11.18 -20.98
C SER A 333 14.30 -10.49 -22.35
N PRO A 334 15.45 -9.88 -22.72
CA PRO A 334 15.63 -9.22 -24.02
C PRO A 334 15.38 -10.12 -25.24
N ASP A 335 15.54 -11.44 -25.12
CA ASP A 335 15.19 -12.40 -26.17
C ASP A 335 13.71 -12.85 -26.15
N GLY A 336 12.93 -12.40 -25.16
CA GLY A 336 11.50 -12.67 -25.03
C GLY A 336 11.12 -14.09 -24.63
N ARG A 337 12.08 -14.92 -24.19
CA ARG A 337 11.84 -16.33 -23.82
C ARG A 337 11.51 -16.53 -22.36
N LEU A 338 12.05 -15.68 -21.49
CA LEU A 338 11.96 -15.83 -20.05
C LEU A 338 11.26 -14.62 -19.41
N ILE A 339 10.68 -14.83 -18.24
CA ILE A 339 10.19 -13.76 -17.35
C ILE A 339 10.84 -13.96 -15.99
N ALA A 340 11.59 -12.97 -15.52
CA ALA A 340 12.02 -12.88 -14.14
C ALA A 340 10.93 -12.23 -13.30
N HIS A 341 10.59 -12.80 -12.15
CA HIS A 341 9.62 -12.21 -11.23
C HIS A 341 9.92 -12.62 -9.80
N HIS A 342 9.39 -11.86 -8.86
CA HIS A 342 9.42 -12.20 -7.45
C HIS A 342 8.02 -12.18 -6.83
N ASP A 343 7.88 -12.82 -5.68
CA ASP A 343 6.60 -13.00 -5.02
C ASP A 343 6.60 -12.46 -3.57
N LYS A 344 5.44 -12.56 -2.94
CA LYS A 344 5.22 -12.13 -1.54
C LYS A 344 6.02 -12.95 -0.53
N ASP A 345 6.37 -14.19 -0.85
CA ASP A 345 7.14 -15.08 0.03
C ASP A 345 8.65 -14.82 -0.04
N GLY A 346 9.07 -13.78 -0.79
CA GLY A 346 10.47 -13.41 -0.92
C GLY A 346 11.25 -14.34 -1.84
N LEU A 347 10.59 -14.96 -2.81
CA LEU A 347 11.23 -15.88 -3.76
C LEU A 347 11.39 -15.19 -5.12
N LEU A 348 12.57 -15.39 -5.74
CA LEU A 348 12.87 -14.96 -7.10
C LEU A 348 12.74 -16.16 -8.04
N TRP A 349 12.00 -15.98 -9.09
CA TRP A 349 11.67 -17.00 -10.08
C TRP A 349 12.07 -16.60 -11.48
N ILE A 350 12.41 -17.60 -12.30
CA ILE A 350 12.48 -17.50 -13.76
C ILE A 350 11.42 -18.41 -14.36
N TYR A 351 10.49 -17.80 -15.13
CA TYR A 351 9.46 -18.50 -15.87
C TYR A 351 9.86 -18.65 -17.35
N ASP A 352 9.90 -19.89 -17.86
CA ASP A 352 10.12 -20.19 -19.28
C ASP A 352 8.77 -20.22 -20.00
N ILE A 353 8.57 -19.25 -20.90
CA ILE A 353 7.28 -19.04 -21.57
C ILE A 353 6.91 -20.22 -22.47
N ALA A 354 7.89 -20.81 -23.16
CA ALA A 354 7.63 -21.91 -24.09
C ALA A 354 7.35 -23.23 -23.37
N LYS A 355 8.09 -23.51 -22.29
CA LYS A 355 7.91 -24.71 -21.48
C LYS A 355 6.77 -24.60 -20.47
N LYS A 356 6.30 -23.39 -20.19
CA LYS A 356 5.31 -23.10 -19.14
C LYS A 356 5.74 -23.62 -17.76
N THR A 357 7.01 -23.48 -17.43
CA THR A 357 7.59 -23.90 -16.15
C THR A 357 8.30 -22.75 -15.48
N GLN A 358 8.28 -22.72 -14.15
CA GLN A 358 9.07 -21.76 -13.39
C GLN A 358 10.09 -22.47 -12.51
N THR A 359 11.23 -21.81 -12.32
CA THR A 359 12.34 -22.29 -11.50
C THR A 359 12.64 -21.25 -10.43
N LYS A 360 12.64 -21.66 -9.16
CA LYS A 360 13.13 -20.84 -8.05
C LYS A 360 14.64 -20.68 -8.19
N VAL A 361 15.13 -19.45 -8.14
CA VAL A 361 16.54 -19.14 -8.36
C VAL A 361 17.21 -18.43 -7.19
N ALA A 362 16.45 -17.74 -6.34
CA ALA A 362 16.96 -17.13 -5.13
C ALA A 362 15.85 -16.92 -4.09
N GLU A 363 16.25 -16.60 -2.86
CA GLU A 363 15.37 -16.31 -1.74
C GLU A 363 15.90 -15.11 -0.95
N ALA A 364 15.03 -14.17 -0.62
CA ALA A 364 15.34 -13.02 0.22
C ALA A 364 14.79 -13.28 1.63
N LEU A 365 15.67 -13.55 2.59
CA LEU A 365 15.30 -13.84 3.98
C LEU A 365 15.08 -12.55 4.79
N ASP A 366 15.78 -11.46 4.43
CA ASP A 366 15.86 -10.24 5.23
C ASP A 366 15.14 -9.04 4.57
N GLY A 367 14.40 -9.28 3.49
CA GLY A 367 13.69 -8.23 2.76
C GLY A 367 13.01 -8.74 1.50
N ARG A 368 13.01 -7.93 0.45
CA ARG A 368 12.45 -8.28 -0.86
C ARG A 368 13.46 -8.04 -1.96
N PHE A 369 13.23 -8.66 -3.12
CA PHE A 369 13.99 -8.36 -4.32
C PHE A 369 13.57 -7.02 -4.90
N ASP A 370 14.54 -6.19 -5.24
CA ASP A 370 14.34 -4.93 -5.93
C ASP A 370 15.27 -4.82 -7.16
N GLU A 371 14.97 -3.90 -8.06
CA GLU A 371 15.84 -3.46 -9.16
C GLU A 371 16.39 -4.62 -10.01
N ILE A 372 15.50 -5.54 -10.40
CA ILE A 372 15.86 -6.69 -11.23
C ILE A 372 16.13 -6.26 -12.67
N GLN A 373 17.28 -6.64 -13.24
CA GLN A 373 17.71 -6.23 -14.58
C GLN A 373 18.35 -7.37 -15.35
N TRP A 374 17.84 -7.66 -16.55
CA TRP A 374 18.47 -8.60 -17.49
C TRP A 374 19.69 -8.00 -18.16
N SER A 375 20.73 -8.80 -18.37
CA SER A 375 21.80 -8.44 -19.30
C SER A 375 21.29 -8.41 -20.75
N PRO A 376 21.88 -7.58 -21.64
CA PRO A 376 21.44 -7.48 -23.04
C PRO A 376 21.39 -8.80 -23.81
N ASP A 377 22.24 -9.77 -23.43
CA ASP A 377 22.32 -11.10 -24.04
C ASP A 377 21.36 -12.13 -23.40
N SER A 378 20.52 -11.72 -22.44
CA SER A 378 19.58 -12.57 -21.70
C SER A 378 20.21 -13.70 -20.87
N ARG A 379 21.54 -13.70 -20.69
CA ARG A 379 22.23 -14.76 -19.96
C ARG A 379 22.30 -14.51 -18.45
N TRP A 380 22.29 -13.25 -18.05
CA TRP A 380 22.50 -12.84 -16.67
C TRP A 380 21.36 -11.98 -16.16
N LEU A 381 21.06 -12.14 -14.88
CA LEU A 381 20.09 -11.32 -14.17
C LEU A 381 20.77 -10.66 -12.98
N ALA A 382 20.88 -9.35 -12.98
CA ALA A 382 21.28 -8.58 -11.81
C ALA A 382 20.05 -8.26 -10.95
N TYR A 383 20.19 -8.33 -9.64
CA TYR A 383 19.12 -7.98 -8.71
C TYR A 383 19.71 -7.45 -7.40
N VAL A 384 18.89 -6.71 -6.67
CA VAL A 384 19.21 -6.14 -5.37
C VAL A 384 18.41 -6.84 -4.29
N VAL A 385 19.08 -7.20 -3.19
CA VAL A 385 18.43 -7.73 -1.99
C VAL A 385 19.20 -7.29 -0.75
N PRO A 386 18.53 -6.85 0.33
CA PRO A 386 19.20 -6.52 1.58
C PRO A 386 19.77 -7.78 2.26
N GLY A 387 20.86 -7.61 2.95
CA GLY A 387 21.45 -8.63 3.82
C GLY A 387 20.91 -8.54 5.26
N PRO A 388 21.39 -9.42 6.17
CA PRO A 388 20.98 -9.41 7.59
C PRO A 388 21.24 -8.07 8.30
N ASN A 389 22.22 -7.31 7.83
CA ASN A 389 22.54 -5.96 8.33
C ASN A 389 21.70 -4.84 7.68
N GLN A 390 20.70 -5.19 6.88
CA GLN A 390 19.79 -4.30 6.16
C GLN A 390 20.47 -3.43 5.07
N LEU A 391 21.74 -3.68 4.75
CA LEU A 391 22.42 -3.02 3.62
C LEU A 391 22.12 -3.79 2.32
N ALA A 392 21.70 -3.05 1.30
CA ALA A 392 21.38 -3.60 0.00
C ALA A 392 22.64 -4.08 -0.75
N ARG A 393 22.55 -5.25 -1.36
CA ARG A 393 23.62 -5.90 -2.11
C ARG A 393 23.17 -6.26 -3.50
N ILE A 394 24.09 -6.13 -4.44
CA ILE A 394 23.88 -6.54 -5.83
C ILE A 394 24.43 -7.95 -6.02
N TRP A 395 23.58 -8.78 -6.60
CA TRP A 395 23.88 -10.14 -7.00
C TRP A 395 23.67 -10.30 -8.49
N VAL A 396 24.37 -11.25 -9.08
CA VAL A 396 24.20 -11.66 -10.48
C VAL A 396 23.94 -13.14 -10.54
N LEU A 397 22.87 -13.51 -11.23
CA LEU A 397 22.45 -14.86 -11.50
C LEU A 397 22.74 -15.24 -12.96
N GLU A 398 23.34 -16.39 -13.20
CA GLU A 398 23.43 -17.01 -14.52
C GLU A 398 22.16 -17.79 -14.80
N ALA A 399 21.33 -17.34 -15.76
CA ALA A 399 20.00 -17.90 -15.98
C ALA A 399 20.00 -19.39 -16.40
N ALA A 400 21.03 -19.82 -17.11
CA ALA A 400 21.12 -21.20 -17.60
C ALA A 400 21.50 -22.20 -16.50
N THR A 401 22.33 -21.82 -15.53
CA THR A 401 22.87 -22.71 -14.50
C THR A 401 22.24 -22.50 -13.14
N GLY A 402 21.58 -21.36 -12.91
CA GLY A 402 21.09 -20.96 -11.60
C GLY A 402 22.20 -20.50 -10.65
N ARG A 403 23.44 -20.35 -11.12
CA ARG A 403 24.56 -19.92 -10.29
C ARG A 403 24.43 -18.45 -9.92
N VAL A 404 24.46 -18.17 -8.62
CA VAL A 404 24.37 -16.84 -8.05
C VAL A 404 25.75 -16.40 -7.56
N THR A 405 26.13 -15.15 -7.87
CA THR A 405 27.41 -14.57 -7.48
C THR A 405 27.18 -13.17 -6.90
N PRO A 406 27.71 -12.84 -5.68
CA PRO A 406 27.66 -11.49 -5.15
C PRO A 406 28.60 -10.58 -5.94
N VAL A 407 28.09 -9.41 -6.30
CA VAL A 407 28.87 -8.36 -7.01
C VAL A 407 29.41 -7.33 -6.02
N THR A 408 28.63 -7.00 -5.01
CA THR A 408 29.01 -6.04 -3.98
C THR A 408 29.11 -6.72 -2.60
N THR A 409 29.87 -6.09 -1.70
CA THR A 409 29.98 -6.55 -0.31
C THR A 409 28.81 -6.01 0.52
N ASP A 410 28.65 -6.53 1.72
CA ASP A 410 27.66 -6.12 2.72
C ASP A 410 28.10 -4.95 3.61
N ARG A 411 29.16 -4.22 3.20
CA ARG A 411 29.69 -3.09 3.98
C ARG A 411 29.05 -1.76 3.66
N TYR A 412 28.45 -1.65 2.49
CA TYR A 412 27.89 -0.41 1.96
C TYR A 412 26.60 -0.71 1.23
N ASP A 413 25.69 0.23 1.30
CA ASP A 413 24.48 0.17 0.50
C ASP A 413 24.84 0.27 -0.99
N SER A 414 24.29 -0.64 -1.80
CA SER A 414 24.55 -0.71 -3.24
C SER A 414 23.30 -1.13 -3.99
N GLY A 415 22.91 -0.36 -5.00
CA GLY A 415 21.68 -0.57 -5.77
C GLY A 415 21.77 -0.01 -7.19
N SER A 416 20.64 0.04 -7.86
CA SER A 416 20.48 0.54 -9.23
C SER A 416 21.44 -0.08 -10.25
N PRO A 417 21.52 -1.43 -10.32
CA PRO A 417 22.38 -2.08 -11.31
C PRO A 417 21.88 -1.79 -12.73
N ALA A 418 22.79 -1.41 -13.62
CA ALA A 418 22.51 -1.14 -15.01
C ALA A 418 23.60 -1.75 -15.90
N TRP A 419 23.21 -2.61 -16.83
CA TRP A 419 24.13 -3.20 -17.80
C TRP A 419 24.47 -2.19 -18.89
N SER A 420 25.75 -2.16 -19.31
CA SER A 420 26.11 -1.47 -20.54
C SER A 420 25.45 -2.15 -21.75
N PRO A 421 25.07 -1.42 -22.82
CA PRO A 421 24.46 -2.00 -24.01
C PRO A 421 25.31 -3.08 -24.70
N ASP A 422 26.65 -2.97 -24.59
CA ASP A 422 27.61 -3.94 -25.12
C ASP A 422 27.86 -5.15 -24.22
N GLY A 423 27.21 -5.18 -23.02
CA GLY A 423 27.32 -6.26 -22.04
C GLY A 423 28.70 -6.39 -21.39
N LYS A 424 29.55 -5.38 -21.44
CA LYS A 424 30.91 -5.44 -20.88
C LYS A 424 31.00 -4.90 -19.47
N TRP A 425 30.06 -4.05 -19.06
CA TRP A 425 30.06 -3.34 -17.80
C TRP A 425 28.73 -3.49 -17.07
N LEU A 426 28.84 -3.56 -15.74
CA LEU A 426 27.72 -3.36 -14.84
C LEU A 426 27.96 -2.07 -14.05
N TYR A 427 27.11 -1.08 -14.27
CA TYR A 427 27.09 0.17 -13.49
C TYR A 427 26.17 0.01 -12.29
N PHE A 428 26.49 0.68 -11.19
CA PHE A 428 25.63 0.68 -10.00
C PHE A 428 25.90 1.91 -9.13
N LEU A 429 24.95 2.22 -8.27
CA LEU A 429 25.08 3.23 -7.23
C LEU A 429 25.56 2.58 -5.93
N SER A 430 26.41 3.30 -5.17
CA SER A 430 26.79 2.83 -3.84
C SER A 430 27.19 4.00 -2.94
N ASP A 431 26.81 3.87 -1.65
CA ASP A 431 27.04 4.87 -0.60
C ASP A 431 28.39 4.69 0.11
N ARG A 432 29.43 4.28 -0.61
CA ARG A 432 30.76 4.03 -0.06
C ARG A 432 31.70 5.22 -0.07
N HIS A 433 31.21 6.41 -0.40
CA HIS A 433 32.01 7.62 -0.44
C HIS A 433 31.80 8.45 0.83
N PHE A 434 32.76 8.38 1.75
CA PHE A 434 32.72 9.05 3.05
C PHE A 434 33.64 10.27 3.09
N GLU A 435 33.38 11.25 2.25
CA GLU A 435 34.07 12.55 2.30
C GLU A 435 33.12 13.56 2.97
N SER A 436 33.54 14.05 4.16
CA SER A 436 32.71 15.03 4.87
C SER A 436 32.80 16.39 4.17
N SER A 437 31.66 17.03 3.98
CA SER A 437 31.55 18.41 3.49
C SER A 437 32.12 19.42 4.48
N VAL A 438 32.38 18.99 5.70
CA VAL A 438 32.90 19.80 6.79
C VAL A 438 34.36 19.40 7.07
N SER A 439 35.26 20.34 6.95
CA SER A 439 36.71 20.11 7.10
C SER A 439 37.13 19.75 8.53
N SER A 440 36.33 20.11 9.54
CA SER A 440 36.60 19.80 10.94
C SER A 440 35.30 19.35 11.63
N PRO A 441 34.79 18.14 11.31
CA PRO A 441 33.49 17.69 11.79
C PRO A 441 33.38 17.53 13.31
N TRP A 442 34.52 17.38 13.99
CA TRP A 442 34.59 17.15 15.44
C TRP A 442 34.92 18.40 16.26
N GLY A 443 34.80 19.59 15.67
CA GLY A 443 35.01 20.84 16.38
C GLY A 443 33.87 21.19 17.32
N SER A 444 34.08 22.15 18.24
CA SER A 444 33.13 22.57 19.25
C SER A 444 31.75 23.04 18.73
N ARG A 445 31.69 23.46 17.46
CA ARG A 445 30.47 23.96 16.81
C ARG A 445 29.85 22.98 15.84
N GLN A 446 30.54 21.87 15.50
CA GLN A 446 30.08 20.85 14.55
C GLN A 446 30.51 19.49 15.06
N PRO A 447 29.72 18.90 15.97
CA PRO A 447 30.06 17.65 16.64
C PRO A 447 30.00 16.43 15.72
N GLU A 448 29.35 16.54 14.54
CA GLU A 448 29.14 15.42 13.63
C GLU A 448 29.65 15.72 12.21
N PRO A 449 30.25 14.73 11.51
CA PRO A 449 30.56 14.84 10.10
C PRO A 449 29.28 14.94 9.28
N TYR A 450 29.32 15.72 8.22
CA TYR A 450 28.20 15.88 7.29
C TYR A 450 28.59 15.39 5.90
N PHE A 451 27.89 14.36 5.41
CA PHE A 451 28.10 13.72 4.13
C PHE A 451 26.94 14.02 3.19
N ASP A 452 27.14 14.89 2.20
CA ASP A 452 26.12 15.30 1.23
C ASP A 452 26.24 14.59 -0.13
N LYS A 453 27.30 13.82 -0.34
CA LYS A 453 27.61 13.15 -1.63
C LYS A 453 28.11 11.72 -1.44
N GLN A 454 27.47 10.96 -0.56
CA GLN A 454 27.85 9.58 -0.27
C GLN A 454 27.64 8.64 -1.46
N THR A 455 26.54 8.85 -2.20
CA THR A 455 26.18 8.01 -3.34
C THR A 455 26.96 8.41 -4.58
N LYS A 456 27.68 7.47 -5.17
CA LYS A 456 28.39 7.63 -6.45
C LYS A 456 28.10 6.48 -7.40
N VAL A 457 28.35 6.73 -8.69
CA VAL A 457 28.27 5.71 -9.74
C VAL A 457 29.57 4.92 -9.77
N TYR A 458 29.45 3.61 -9.72
CA TYR A 458 30.56 2.68 -9.88
C TYR A 458 30.40 1.85 -11.15
N ALA A 459 31.50 1.47 -11.76
CA ALA A 459 31.54 0.62 -12.94
C ALA A 459 32.35 -0.64 -12.63
N LEU A 460 31.75 -1.81 -12.84
CA LEU A 460 32.40 -3.10 -12.73
C LEU A 460 32.67 -3.64 -14.13
N ALA A 461 33.94 -3.89 -14.45
CA ALA A 461 34.31 -4.61 -15.66
C ALA A 461 33.99 -6.09 -15.52
N LEU A 462 33.27 -6.66 -16.47
CA LEU A 462 32.89 -8.09 -16.45
C LEU A 462 34.00 -8.97 -17.02
N LYS A 463 34.98 -8.39 -17.67
CA LYS A 463 36.20 -9.07 -18.16
C LYS A 463 37.44 -8.32 -17.67
N LYS A 464 38.47 -9.09 -17.33
CA LYS A 464 39.76 -8.49 -16.98
C LYS A 464 40.37 -7.78 -18.20
N GLY A 465 40.99 -6.59 -17.95
CA GLY A 465 41.70 -5.83 -18.97
C GLY A 465 40.82 -4.90 -19.81
N GLU A 466 39.52 -4.82 -19.54
CA GLU A 466 38.66 -3.81 -20.17
C GLU A 466 39.03 -2.42 -19.64
N ARG A 467 39.29 -1.48 -20.56
CA ARG A 467 39.53 -0.09 -20.24
C ARG A 467 38.22 0.62 -19.92
N SER A 468 38.22 1.39 -18.82
CA SER A 468 37.03 2.17 -18.45
C SER A 468 36.57 3.07 -19.60
N PRO A 469 35.27 3.10 -19.97
CA PRO A 469 34.76 3.99 -21.00
C PRO A 469 34.87 5.49 -20.65
N PHE A 470 35.12 5.81 -19.38
CA PHE A 470 35.30 7.17 -18.87
C PHE A 470 36.79 7.55 -18.67
N GLN A 471 37.71 6.64 -19.01
CA GLN A 471 39.13 6.96 -18.92
C GLN A 471 39.50 7.90 -20.08
N PRO A 472 40.13 9.03 -19.82
CA PRO A 472 40.58 9.96 -20.85
C PRO A 472 41.43 9.27 -21.91
N ASP A 473 41.37 9.77 -23.15
CA ASP A 473 42.24 9.31 -24.21
C ASP A 473 43.71 9.53 -23.84
N ASP A 474 44.58 8.61 -24.24
CA ASP A 474 46.01 8.64 -24.00
C ASP A 474 46.79 8.26 -25.27
N GLU A 475 48.12 8.30 -25.22
CA GLU A 475 48.99 8.01 -26.35
C GLU A 475 48.77 6.62 -26.97
N LEU A 476 48.35 5.64 -26.15
CA LEU A 476 48.08 4.28 -26.59
C LEU A 476 46.66 4.09 -27.07
N HIS A 477 45.77 5.03 -26.72
CA HIS A 477 44.35 4.97 -26.99
C HIS A 477 43.84 6.37 -27.40
N PRO A 478 44.22 6.83 -28.60
CA PRO A 478 43.81 8.16 -29.08
C PRO A 478 42.29 8.16 -29.39
N ALA A 479 41.68 9.35 -29.30
CA ALA A 479 40.26 9.54 -29.65
C ALA A 479 39.96 8.97 -31.04
N LYS A 480 38.95 8.14 -31.16
CA LYS A 480 38.39 7.74 -32.45
C LYS A 480 37.91 8.99 -33.16
N LYS A 481 38.55 9.39 -34.25
CA LYS A 481 38.03 10.43 -35.16
C LYS A 481 36.66 9.93 -35.60
N GLU A 482 35.60 10.63 -35.20
CA GLU A 482 34.29 10.46 -35.83
C GLU A 482 34.45 10.76 -37.33
N GLU A 483 34.26 9.77 -38.16
CA GLU A 483 34.09 10.00 -39.62
C GLU A 483 32.86 10.91 -39.77
N ALA A 484 33.13 12.14 -40.13
CA ALA A 484 32.08 13.11 -40.43
C ALA A 484 31.20 12.49 -41.52
N LYS A 485 29.96 12.12 -41.16
CA LYS A 485 28.93 11.79 -42.16
C LYS A 485 28.75 13.04 -43.02
N GLU A 486 29.23 12.99 -44.29
CA GLU A 486 28.94 14.02 -45.28
C GLU A 486 27.43 14.29 -45.33
N PRO A 487 27.02 15.56 -45.29
CA PRO A 487 25.58 15.87 -45.41
C PRO A 487 25.11 15.45 -46.80
N LYS A 488 24.12 14.58 -46.88
CA LYS A 488 23.40 14.29 -48.13
C LYS A 488 22.89 15.59 -48.71
N LYS A 489 23.45 15.96 -49.88
CA LYS A 489 22.95 17.06 -50.72
C LYS A 489 21.51 16.73 -51.10
N GLU A 490 20.57 17.47 -50.55
CA GLU A 490 19.20 17.57 -51.14
C GLU A 490 19.31 18.23 -52.51
N GLN A 491 18.88 17.53 -53.55
CA GLN A 491 18.69 18.08 -54.89
C GLN A 491 17.54 19.07 -54.83
N ALA A 492 17.86 20.35 -54.99
CA ALA A 492 16.89 21.40 -55.22
C ALA A 492 16.29 21.25 -56.61
N GLY A 493 14.99 20.96 -56.70
CA GLY A 493 14.21 21.09 -57.91
C GLY A 493 13.90 22.57 -58.17
N GLU A 494 14.32 23.04 -59.31
CA GLU A 494 13.98 24.37 -59.87
C GLU A 494 12.48 24.51 -60.08
N GLU A 495 11.86 25.53 -59.50
CA GLU A 495 10.66 26.16 -60.06
C GLU A 495 10.81 27.68 -60.06
N LYS A 496 10.60 28.22 -61.25
CA LYS A 496 10.73 29.63 -61.65
C LYS A 496 9.60 30.51 -61.07
N PRO A 497 9.85 31.84 -60.98
CA PRO A 497 9.00 32.77 -60.25
C PRO A 497 7.89 33.36 -61.06
N ALA A 498 6.77 33.66 -60.42
CA ALA A 498 5.74 34.56 -60.97
C ALA A 498 5.56 35.78 -60.04
N SER A 499 5.56 36.89 -60.74
CA SER A 499 5.65 38.29 -60.41
C SER A 499 4.70 38.89 -59.34
N ALA A 500 5.23 39.99 -58.84
CA ALA A 500 4.72 41.02 -57.95
C ALA A 500 3.34 41.61 -58.24
N LYS A 501 2.67 42.09 -57.19
CA LYS A 501 2.18 43.52 -57.13
C LYS A 501 1.61 43.84 -55.75
N ASP A 502 2.21 44.86 -55.15
CA ASP A 502 1.72 45.95 -54.32
C ASP A 502 0.46 45.80 -53.44
N ALA A 503 0.63 46.11 -52.16
CA ALA A 503 -0.03 47.23 -51.51
C ALA A 503 0.51 47.49 -50.07
N LYS A 504 0.84 48.74 -49.88
CA LYS A 504 1.33 49.44 -48.69
C LYS A 504 0.26 49.65 -47.60
N LYS A 505 0.83 50.00 -46.44
CA LYS A 505 0.28 50.79 -45.31
C LYS A 505 -0.47 50.01 -44.24
N ASP A 506 -0.33 50.24 -42.93
CA ASP A 506 0.20 51.37 -42.13
C ASP A 506 0.51 50.87 -40.71
N VAL A 507 1.53 51.45 -40.11
CA VAL A 507 1.84 51.40 -38.67
C VAL A 507 1.08 52.50 -37.98
N PRO A 508 0.68 52.37 -36.72
CA PRO A 508 1.16 53.33 -35.75
C PRO A 508 1.73 52.76 -34.44
N LYS A 509 2.74 53.45 -34.01
CA LYS A 509 3.44 53.38 -32.74
C LYS A 509 2.56 53.84 -31.57
N GLY A 510 2.89 53.34 -30.42
CA GLY A 510 2.79 54.16 -29.20
C GLY A 510 2.37 53.47 -27.94
N GLY A 511 3.24 53.52 -26.93
CA GLY A 511 2.81 53.61 -25.54
C GLY A 511 3.51 52.67 -24.57
N LYS A 512 4.68 53.12 -24.06
CA LYS A 512 5.26 52.66 -22.78
C LYS A 512 4.29 52.92 -21.64
N LYS A 513 4.20 52.06 -20.66
CA LYS A 513 4.27 52.42 -19.25
C LYS A 513 4.59 51.25 -18.36
N ASP A 514 5.46 51.53 -17.44
CA ASP A 514 6.02 50.78 -16.34
C ASP A 514 4.98 50.24 -15.35
N ALA A 515 5.25 49.13 -14.70
CA ALA A 515 5.22 48.99 -13.24
C ALA A 515 5.66 47.58 -12.79
N ALA A 516 6.49 47.57 -11.79
CA ALA A 516 7.07 46.46 -11.05
C ALA A 516 6.10 45.95 -9.96
N PRO A 517 6.55 45.16 -8.95
CA PRO A 517 6.31 43.70 -8.86
C PRO A 517 5.45 43.39 -7.61
N ALA A 518 4.80 42.27 -7.61
CA ALA A 518 4.23 41.67 -6.37
C ALA A 518 4.17 40.16 -6.56
N GLY A 519 4.79 39.36 -5.71
CA GLY A 519 4.35 39.03 -4.39
C GLY A 519 4.08 37.53 -4.41
N LYS A 520 4.95 36.72 -3.75
CA LYS A 520 4.72 35.30 -3.49
C LYS A 520 3.41 35.12 -2.70
N PRO A 521 2.72 34.01 -2.84
CA PRO A 521 1.91 33.50 -1.75
C PRO A 521 2.52 32.23 -1.13
N ASP A 522 2.35 32.22 0.17
CA ASP A 522 2.77 31.25 1.15
C ASP A 522 2.21 29.84 0.97
N GLU A 523 3.02 28.89 1.45
CA GLU A 523 2.60 27.56 1.88
C GLU A 523 1.51 27.62 2.95
N ALA A 524 0.47 26.83 2.79
CA ALA A 524 -0.28 26.27 3.91
C ALA A 524 -0.93 24.94 3.53
N ALA A 525 -0.43 23.93 4.16
CA ALA A 525 -0.98 22.65 4.62
C ALA A 525 -2.47 22.32 4.32
N LYS A 526 -2.69 21.18 3.70
CA LYS A 526 -3.55 20.12 4.26
C LYS A 526 -3.18 18.76 3.67
#